data_9794fd56896b5a0e9ffada355dbfb385
#
_entry.id   9794fd56896b5a0e9ffada355dbfb385
#
_cell.length_a   1.000
_cell.length_b   1.000
_cell.length_c   1.000
_cell.angle_alpha   90.00
_cell.angle_beta   90.00
_cell.angle_gamma   90.00
#
_symmetry.space_group_name_H-M   'P 1'
#
loop_
_entity.id
_entity.type
_entity.pdbx_description
1 polymer ?
#
loop_
_entity_poly.entity_id
_entity_poly.type
_entity_poly.pdbx_seq_one_letter_code
_entity_poly.pdbx_strand_id
1 'polypeptide(L)'
;MFRRLITLAVAIALFAVLVPTALAVRVHVRVEGKTTTIFGATQPTLEAGPNALEVLDAASAAGEFYYHVNPGPFVNQIGRYPGVGFSGWSYKVNGVAPPIAADQAAVKDGDTVLWYWTTFSEQGGSATLLLRRRAARNCYSVLSQNDAGTTTPATGATLLVDARRVPTRSGRGCVGKHRGLVRATAAHAVRSNALR
;
A
#
# COMPACT_ATOMS: atom_id res chain seq x y z
N MET A 1 -39.88 -70.70 -7.72
CA MET A 1 -39.28 -69.84 -6.66
C MET A 1 -38.25 -68.90 -7.31
N PHE A 2 -38.67 -67.68 -7.66
CA PHE A 2 -37.78 -66.68 -8.26
C PHE A 2 -37.35 -65.65 -7.19
N ARG A 3 -36.06 -65.67 -6.81
CA ARG A 3 -35.47 -64.66 -5.97
C ARG A 3 -35.05 -63.45 -6.87
N ARG A 4 -35.77 -62.36 -6.76
CA ARG A 4 -35.37 -61.08 -7.38
C ARG A 4 -34.33 -60.42 -6.50
N LEU A 5 -33.09 -60.33 -6.97
CA LEU A 5 -32.05 -59.50 -6.41
C LEU A 5 -32.30 -58.05 -6.87
N ILE A 6 -32.65 -57.18 -5.94
CA ILE A 6 -32.74 -55.75 -6.16
C ILE A 6 -31.34 -55.18 -5.93
N THR A 7 -30.64 -54.80 -7.00
CA THR A 7 -29.38 -54.11 -6.93
C THR A 7 -29.66 -52.63 -6.70
N LEU A 8 -29.39 -52.14 -5.49
CA LEU A 8 -29.51 -50.73 -5.14
C LEU A 8 -28.23 -50.00 -5.65
N ALA A 9 -28.33 -49.30 -6.78
CA ALA A 9 -27.27 -48.43 -7.27
C ALA A 9 -27.32 -47.11 -6.49
N VAL A 10 -26.40 -46.94 -5.55
CA VAL A 10 -26.16 -45.66 -4.86
C VAL A 10 -25.35 -44.76 -5.80
N ALA A 11 -26.04 -43.85 -6.48
CA ALA A 11 -25.39 -42.78 -7.24
C ALA A 11 -24.87 -41.72 -6.24
N ILE A 12 -23.56 -41.75 -5.94
CA ILE A 12 -22.88 -40.70 -5.21
C ILE A 12 -22.69 -39.54 -6.21
N ALA A 13 -23.59 -38.56 -6.17
CA ALA A 13 -23.42 -37.30 -6.88
C ALA A 13 -22.30 -36.55 -6.20
N LEU A 14 -21.08 -36.56 -6.78
CA LEU A 14 -19.99 -35.66 -6.40
C LEU A 14 -20.43 -34.24 -6.79
N PHE A 15 -21.00 -33.51 -5.84
CA PHE A 15 -21.09 -32.04 -5.96
C PHE A 15 -19.67 -31.48 -5.88
N ALA A 16 -19.05 -31.27 -7.03
CA ALA A 16 -17.87 -30.40 -7.12
C ALA A 16 -18.33 -29.00 -6.74
N VAL A 17 -18.12 -28.64 -5.48
CA VAL A 17 -18.27 -27.25 -5.03
C VAL A 17 -17.17 -26.46 -5.76
N LEU A 18 -17.55 -25.78 -6.85
CA LEU A 18 -16.72 -24.75 -7.48
C LEU A 18 -16.57 -23.61 -6.45
N VAL A 19 -15.57 -23.73 -5.58
CA VAL A 19 -15.14 -22.61 -4.75
C VAL A 19 -14.60 -21.58 -5.75
N PRO A 20 -15.21 -20.40 -5.87
CA PRO A 20 -14.61 -19.35 -6.70
C PRO A 20 -13.23 -19.06 -6.12
N THR A 21 -12.19 -19.47 -6.83
CA THR A 21 -10.83 -19.01 -6.51
C THR A 21 -10.84 -17.50 -6.72
N ALA A 22 -10.84 -16.73 -5.63
CA ALA A 22 -10.59 -15.30 -5.73
C ALA A 22 -9.29 -15.14 -6.53
N LEU A 23 -9.40 -14.55 -7.74
CA LEU A 23 -8.25 -14.36 -8.60
C LEU A 23 -7.26 -13.46 -7.85
N ALA A 24 -6.11 -14.02 -7.48
CA ALA A 24 -5.05 -13.24 -6.90
C ALA A 24 -4.58 -12.19 -7.91
N VAL A 25 -4.38 -10.97 -7.47
CA VAL A 25 -3.87 -9.86 -8.28
C VAL A 25 -2.44 -9.52 -7.87
N ARG A 26 -1.64 -9.04 -8.80
CA ARG A 26 -0.25 -8.65 -8.57
C ARG A 26 -0.17 -7.14 -8.42
N VAL A 27 0.08 -6.65 -7.23
CA VAL A 27 0.06 -5.24 -6.88
C VAL A 27 1.38 -4.77 -6.28
N HIS A 28 1.70 -3.49 -6.45
CA HIS A 28 2.83 -2.84 -5.79
C HIS A 28 2.41 -2.30 -4.43
N VAL A 29 3.09 -2.69 -3.36
CA VAL A 29 2.64 -2.38 -2.00
C VAL A 29 3.68 -1.60 -1.21
N ARG A 30 3.20 -0.64 -0.42
CA ARG A 30 3.99 0.08 0.57
C ARG A 30 3.15 0.39 1.81
N VAL A 31 3.75 0.20 3.00
CA VAL A 31 3.12 0.53 4.29
C VAL A 31 4.02 1.49 5.06
N GLU A 32 3.53 2.72 5.28
CA GLU A 32 4.25 3.81 5.93
C GLU A 32 3.67 4.12 7.30
N GLY A 33 4.40 3.78 8.34
CA GLY A 33 4.05 4.17 9.71
C GLY A 33 4.41 5.65 9.99
N LYS A 34 4.06 6.13 11.15
CA LYS A 34 4.29 7.51 11.58
C LYS A 34 5.76 7.93 11.45
N THR A 35 6.70 7.10 11.90
CA THR A 35 8.13 7.43 11.94
C THR A 35 8.99 6.56 11.03
N THR A 36 8.55 5.33 10.72
CA THR A 36 9.31 4.37 9.93
C THR A 36 8.45 3.73 8.85
N THR A 37 9.06 3.25 7.78
CA THR A 37 8.41 2.32 6.86
C THR A 37 8.23 0.99 7.57
N ILE A 38 7.04 0.44 7.51
CA ILE A 38 6.73 -0.88 8.05
C ILE A 38 7.05 -1.94 6.99
N PHE A 39 6.63 -1.69 5.74
CA PHE A 39 6.85 -2.63 4.64
C PHE A 39 7.04 -1.89 3.31
N GLY A 40 7.84 -2.49 2.43
CA GLY A 40 7.84 -2.18 1.00
C GLY A 40 8.31 -0.78 0.62
N ALA A 41 9.39 -0.26 1.20
CA ALA A 41 9.94 1.06 0.83
C ALA A 41 10.13 1.22 -0.69
N THR A 42 10.53 0.17 -1.40
CA THR A 42 10.72 0.11 -2.85
C THR A 42 9.48 -0.29 -3.62
N GLN A 43 8.35 -0.48 -2.95
CA GLN A 43 7.09 -0.94 -3.52
C GLN A 43 7.23 -2.30 -4.23
N PRO A 44 7.58 -3.37 -3.50
CA PRO A 44 7.64 -4.70 -4.08
C PRO A 44 6.28 -5.11 -4.64
N THR A 45 6.30 -6.00 -5.62
CA THR A 45 5.10 -6.65 -6.13
C THR A 45 4.73 -7.81 -5.23
N LEU A 46 3.47 -7.89 -4.81
CA LEU A 46 2.90 -9.02 -4.08
C LEU A 46 1.70 -9.60 -4.84
N GLU A 47 1.44 -10.87 -4.63
CA GLU A 47 0.17 -11.49 -4.95
C GLU A 47 -0.77 -11.29 -3.74
N ALA A 48 -1.97 -10.79 -3.99
CA ALA A 48 -2.95 -10.45 -2.97
C ALA A 48 -4.36 -10.71 -3.49
N GLY A 49 -5.34 -10.70 -2.61
CA GLY A 49 -6.74 -10.67 -3.02
C GLY A 49 -7.15 -9.32 -3.64
N PRO A 50 -8.36 -9.25 -4.23
CA PRO A 50 -8.74 -8.18 -5.15
C PRO A 50 -9.20 -6.88 -4.48
N ASN A 51 -8.90 -6.64 -3.21
CA ASN A 51 -9.21 -5.37 -2.52
C ASN A 51 -8.06 -4.86 -1.66
N ALA A 52 -8.13 -3.59 -1.27
CA ALA A 52 -7.03 -2.94 -0.55
C ALA A 52 -6.76 -3.53 0.85
N LEU A 53 -7.76 -4.13 1.51
CA LEU A 53 -7.57 -4.79 2.80
C LEU A 53 -6.81 -6.11 2.66
N GLU A 54 -7.16 -6.92 1.66
CA GLU A 54 -6.44 -8.16 1.35
C GLU A 54 -5.00 -7.91 0.87
N VAL A 55 -4.75 -6.75 0.24
CA VAL A 55 -3.39 -6.30 -0.05
C VAL A 55 -2.61 -5.99 1.24
N LEU A 56 -3.25 -5.40 2.25
CA LEU A 56 -2.63 -5.20 3.56
C LEU A 56 -2.34 -6.53 4.24
N ASP A 57 -3.24 -7.51 4.13
CA ASP A 57 -3.06 -8.85 4.68
C ASP A 57 -1.85 -9.54 4.05
N ALA A 58 -1.74 -9.53 2.73
CA ALA A 58 -0.58 -10.06 2.02
C ALA A 58 0.73 -9.34 2.42
N ALA A 59 0.70 -8.01 2.57
CA ALA A 59 1.84 -7.24 3.04
C ALA A 59 2.21 -7.56 4.48
N SER A 60 1.21 -7.79 5.36
CA SER A 60 1.39 -8.18 6.75
C SER A 60 2.10 -9.54 6.85
N ALA A 61 1.65 -10.52 6.08
CA ALA A 61 2.28 -11.83 6.01
C ALA A 61 3.73 -11.76 5.47
N ALA A 62 3.96 -11.00 4.38
CA ALA A 62 5.28 -10.86 3.77
C ALA A 62 6.28 -10.05 4.60
N GLY A 63 5.79 -9.12 5.42
CA GLY A 63 6.59 -8.21 6.26
C GLY A 63 6.61 -8.55 7.73
N GLU A 64 5.95 -9.66 8.12
CA GLU A 64 5.88 -10.15 9.51
C GLU A 64 5.43 -9.07 10.51
N PHE A 65 4.42 -8.27 10.14
CA PHE A 65 3.82 -7.29 11.03
C PHE A 65 2.33 -7.58 11.22
N TYR A 66 1.79 -7.23 12.38
CA TYR A 66 0.37 -7.37 12.65
C TYR A 66 -0.41 -6.11 12.30
N TYR A 67 -1.71 -6.25 12.07
CA TYR A 67 -2.65 -5.15 11.98
C TYR A 67 -3.96 -5.55 12.67
N HIS A 68 -4.78 -4.55 13.00
CA HIS A 68 -6.06 -4.75 13.66
C HIS A 68 -7.15 -3.94 12.95
N VAL A 69 -8.30 -4.60 12.72
CA VAL A 69 -9.49 -4.02 12.12
C VAL A 69 -10.59 -3.95 13.17
N ASN A 70 -11.17 -2.79 13.38
CA ASN A 70 -12.32 -2.63 14.26
C ASN A 70 -13.59 -3.24 13.64
N PRO A 71 -14.66 -3.48 14.43
CA PRO A 71 -15.99 -3.75 13.90
C PRO A 71 -16.41 -2.61 12.94
N GLY A 72 -16.68 -2.98 11.67
CA GLY A 72 -16.66 -2.05 10.55
C GLY A 72 -15.24 -2.02 9.93
N PRO A 73 -15.09 -1.94 8.61
CA PRO A 73 -13.85 -2.26 7.91
C PRO A 73 -12.73 -1.22 8.06
N PHE A 74 -12.57 -0.61 9.23
CA PHE A 74 -11.56 0.39 9.52
C PHE A 74 -10.33 -0.24 10.17
N VAL A 75 -9.20 -0.16 9.49
CA VAL A 75 -7.90 -0.51 10.07
C VAL A 75 -7.53 0.56 11.11
N ASN A 76 -7.53 0.15 12.38
CA ASN A 76 -7.22 1.06 13.49
C ASN A 76 -5.78 0.95 13.98
N GLN A 77 -5.06 -0.10 13.61
CA GLN A 77 -3.66 -0.29 13.98
C GLN A 77 -2.91 -1.07 12.89
N ILE A 78 -1.70 -0.64 12.57
CA ILE A 78 -0.71 -1.44 11.82
C ILE A 78 0.61 -1.35 12.57
N GLY A 79 1.16 -2.52 12.92
CA GLY A 79 2.33 -2.63 13.78
C GLY A 79 2.13 -1.87 15.09
N ARG A 80 3.11 -1.11 15.50
CA ARG A 80 3.10 -0.35 16.77
C ARG A 80 2.33 0.98 16.75
N TYR A 81 1.59 1.30 15.68
CA TYR A 81 0.91 2.59 15.53
C TYR A 81 -0.61 2.44 15.60
N PRO A 82 -1.22 2.50 16.81
CA PRO A 82 -2.68 2.54 16.93
C PRO A 82 -3.23 3.89 16.53
N GLY A 83 -4.47 3.92 15.98
CA GLY A 83 -5.21 5.15 15.76
C GLY A 83 -5.54 5.86 17.07
N VAL A 84 -5.38 7.18 17.12
CA VAL A 84 -5.65 8.01 18.30
C VAL A 84 -6.21 9.36 17.87
N GLY A 85 -7.40 9.72 18.38
CA GLY A 85 -8.07 10.97 18.04
C GLY A 85 -8.29 11.12 16.53
N PHE A 86 -7.82 12.20 15.95
CA PHE A 86 -7.88 12.45 14.51
C PHE A 86 -6.71 11.84 13.73
N SER A 87 -5.90 10.99 14.36
CA SER A 87 -4.78 10.32 13.67
C SER A 87 -5.04 8.83 13.56
N GLY A 88 -4.71 8.26 12.42
CA GLY A 88 -4.94 6.85 12.16
C GLY A 88 -4.43 6.43 10.77
N TRP A 89 -5.02 5.37 10.27
CA TRP A 89 -4.61 4.76 9.03
C TRP A 89 -5.52 5.16 7.87
N SER A 90 -4.91 5.42 6.75
CA SER A 90 -5.56 5.64 5.46
C SER A 90 -4.83 4.85 4.39
N TYR A 91 -5.45 4.74 3.22
CA TYR A 91 -4.84 4.09 2.09
C TYR A 91 -5.09 4.84 0.78
N LYS A 92 -4.25 4.57 -0.22
CA LYS A 92 -4.40 5.08 -1.58
C LYS A 92 -4.24 3.92 -2.56
N VAL A 93 -5.07 3.93 -3.59
CA VAL A 93 -4.90 3.07 -4.77
C VAL A 93 -4.52 3.97 -5.94
N ASN A 94 -3.39 3.70 -6.58
CA ASN A 94 -2.82 4.52 -7.66
C ASN A 94 -2.71 6.02 -7.32
N GLY A 95 -2.48 6.30 -6.04
CA GLY A 95 -2.30 7.66 -5.53
C GLY A 95 -3.57 8.40 -5.15
N VAL A 96 -4.74 7.81 -5.33
CA VAL A 96 -6.05 8.35 -4.92
C VAL A 96 -6.50 7.66 -3.63
N ALA A 97 -6.98 8.42 -2.65
CA ALA A 97 -7.64 7.89 -1.45
C ALA A 97 -9.12 7.68 -1.77
N PRO A 98 -9.61 6.43 -1.90
CA PRO A 98 -11.01 6.19 -2.17
C PRO A 98 -11.87 6.54 -0.94
N PRO A 99 -13.08 7.10 -1.13
CA PRO A 99 -13.99 7.43 -0.02
C PRO A 99 -14.82 6.22 0.44
N ILE A 100 -14.24 5.03 0.40
CA ILE A 100 -14.88 3.77 0.76
C ILE A 100 -13.96 2.96 1.69
N ALA A 101 -14.51 1.94 2.30
CA ALA A 101 -13.74 1.02 3.14
C ALA A 101 -12.78 0.17 2.31
N ALA A 102 -11.67 -0.26 2.92
CA ALA A 102 -10.60 -0.94 2.21
C ALA A 102 -10.98 -2.32 1.65
N ASP A 103 -11.90 -3.01 2.30
CA ASP A 103 -12.48 -4.29 1.84
C ASP A 103 -13.37 -4.14 0.60
N GLN A 104 -13.86 -2.92 0.33
CA GLN A 104 -14.66 -2.57 -0.85
C GLN A 104 -13.84 -1.92 -1.97
N ALA A 105 -12.62 -1.50 -1.68
CA ALA A 105 -11.76 -0.83 -2.64
C ALA A 105 -11.07 -1.86 -3.55
N ALA A 106 -11.69 -2.14 -4.69
CA ALA A 106 -11.14 -3.08 -5.66
C ALA A 106 -9.76 -2.67 -6.19
N VAL A 107 -8.88 -3.65 -6.32
CA VAL A 107 -7.56 -3.52 -6.94
C VAL A 107 -7.39 -4.56 -8.06
N LYS A 108 -6.49 -4.28 -8.99
CA LYS A 108 -6.20 -5.12 -10.16
C LYS A 108 -4.69 -5.22 -10.40
N ASP A 109 -4.30 -6.07 -11.33
CA ASP A 109 -2.91 -6.25 -11.72
C ASP A 109 -2.24 -4.92 -12.08
N GLY A 110 -1.05 -4.70 -11.52
CA GLY A 110 -0.24 -3.51 -11.73
C GLY A 110 -0.60 -2.31 -10.85
N ASP A 111 -1.68 -2.38 -10.07
CA ASP A 111 -2.04 -1.28 -9.17
C ASP A 111 -0.99 -1.07 -8.08
N THR A 112 -0.90 0.16 -7.61
CA THR A 112 -0.07 0.55 -6.48
C THR A 112 -0.93 0.86 -5.27
N VAL A 113 -0.71 0.15 -4.17
CA VAL A 113 -1.42 0.36 -2.90
C VAL A 113 -0.45 0.90 -1.87
N LEU A 114 -0.80 2.05 -1.30
CA LEU A 114 -0.10 2.68 -0.20
C LEU A 114 -0.99 2.71 1.03
N TRP A 115 -0.59 2.02 2.10
CA TRP A 115 -1.13 2.22 3.44
C TRP A 115 -0.25 3.19 4.20
N TYR A 116 -0.84 4.19 4.88
CA TYR A 116 -0.05 5.20 5.56
C TYR A 116 -0.73 5.74 6.82
N TRP A 117 0.10 6.04 7.81
CA TRP A 117 -0.31 6.78 9.00
C TRP A 117 -0.51 8.24 8.65
N THR A 118 -1.61 8.83 9.09
CA THR A 118 -1.94 10.23 8.84
C THR A 118 -2.65 10.87 10.02
N THR A 119 -2.65 12.19 10.07
CA THR A 119 -3.58 12.99 10.87
C THR A 119 -4.58 13.61 9.92
N PHE A 120 -5.86 13.35 10.17
CA PHE A 120 -6.95 13.88 9.35
C PHE A 120 -7.26 15.32 9.74
N SER A 121 -7.59 16.12 8.76
CA SER A 121 -8.07 17.51 8.89
C SER A 121 -9.29 17.69 7.98
N GLU A 122 -9.88 18.87 7.98
CA GLU A 122 -10.95 19.23 7.05
C GLU A 122 -10.52 19.11 5.58
N GLN A 123 -9.23 19.23 5.30
CA GLN A 123 -8.64 19.09 3.96
C GLN A 123 -8.28 17.66 3.59
N GLY A 124 -8.60 16.68 4.44
CA GLY A 124 -8.26 15.26 4.26
C GLY A 124 -7.03 14.83 5.05
N GLY A 125 -6.38 13.76 4.59
CA GLY A 125 -5.18 13.22 5.18
C GLY A 125 -3.91 13.98 4.80
N SER A 126 -2.78 13.62 5.42
CA SER A 126 -1.49 14.18 5.08
C SER A 126 -1.11 13.90 3.62
N ALA A 127 -0.51 14.87 2.95
CA ALA A 127 0.02 14.67 1.61
C ALA A 127 1.04 13.50 1.60
N THR A 128 1.06 12.74 0.52
CA THR A 128 2.02 11.64 0.32
C THR A 128 3.08 12.04 -0.68
N LEU A 129 4.36 11.75 -0.41
CA LEU A 129 5.42 12.05 -1.34
C LEU A 129 5.62 10.95 -2.36
N LEU A 130 5.87 11.34 -3.61
CA LEU A 130 6.23 10.47 -4.71
C LEU A 130 7.60 10.86 -5.25
N LEU A 131 8.55 9.92 -5.23
CA LEU A 131 9.88 10.10 -5.79
C LEU A 131 9.93 9.53 -7.21
N ARG A 132 10.42 10.31 -8.15
CA ARG A 132 10.61 9.91 -9.56
C ARG A 132 12.03 10.20 -10.01
N ARG A 133 12.61 9.31 -10.82
CA ARG A 133 13.89 9.57 -11.50
C ARG A 133 13.70 10.66 -12.54
N ARG A 134 14.75 11.41 -12.77
CA ARG A 134 14.88 12.33 -13.90
C ARG A 134 15.84 11.76 -14.94
N ALA A 135 15.87 12.33 -16.14
CA ALA A 135 16.80 11.91 -17.19
C ALA A 135 18.28 12.09 -16.77
N ALA A 136 18.56 13.17 -16.02
CA ALA A 136 19.91 13.37 -15.49
C ALA A 136 20.21 12.33 -14.39
N ARG A 137 21.39 11.73 -14.47
CA ARG A 137 21.82 10.66 -13.56
C ARG A 137 21.84 11.14 -12.11
N ASN A 138 21.33 10.29 -11.21
CA ASN A 138 21.23 10.54 -9.77
C ASN A 138 20.43 11.81 -9.41
N CYS A 139 19.55 12.25 -10.32
CA CYS A 139 18.65 13.36 -10.11
C CYS A 139 17.20 12.87 -9.99
N TYR A 140 16.45 13.52 -9.11
CA TYR A 140 15.10 13.09 -8.74
C TYR A 140 14.16 14.28 -8.70
N SER A 141 12.87 13.99 -8.97
CA SER A 141 11.75 14.87 -8.67
C SER A 141 10.99 14.31 -7.49
N VAL A 142 10.63 15.17 -6.56
CA VAL A 142 9.75 14.89 -5.44
C VAL A 142 8.44 15.61 -5.68
N LEU A 143 7.36 14.87 -5.76
CA LEU A 143 6.01 15.38 -5.89
C LEU A 143 5.26 15.17 -4.57
N SER A 144 4.44 16.15 -4.22
CA SER A 144 3.44 16.07 -3.16
C SER A 144 2.11 15.69 -3.79
N GLN A 145 1.46 14.66 -3.29
CA GLN A 145 0.21 14.15 -3.81
C GLN A 145 -0.88 14.23 -2.74
N ASN A 146 -1.99 14.91 -3.03
CA ASN A 146 -3.17 14.98 -2.17
C ASN A 146 -4.04 13.71 -2.26
N ASP A 147 -5.17 13.69 -1.57
CA ASP A 147 -6.06 12.52 -1.56
C ASP A 147 -6.79 12.29 -2.89
N ALA A 148 -7.01 13.35 -3.68
CA ALA A 148 -7.55 13.24 -5.04
C ALA A 148 -6.54 12.76 -6.09
N GLY A 149 -5.29 12.48 -5.68
CA GLY A 149 -4.23 12.04 -6.60
C GLY A 149 -3.53 13.17 -7.36
N THR A 150 -3.96 14.43 -7.16
CA THR A 150 -3.31 15.60 -7.78
C THR A 150 -1.90 15.78 -7.24
N THR A 151 -0.94 16.00 -8.13
CA THR A 151 0.47 16.14 -7.76
C THR A 151 0.99 17.55 -8.03
N THR A 152 1.78 18.08 -7.10
CA THR A 152 2.53 19.34 -7.23
C THR A 152 3.99 19.11 -6.84
N PRO A 153 4.95 19.95 -7.27
CA PRO A 153 6.31 19.89 -6.77
C PRO A 153 6.36 20.03 -5.24
N ALA A 154 7.03 19.11 -4.55
CA ALA A 154 7.08 19.12 -3.08
C ALA A 154 8.01 20.23 -2.57
N THR A 155 7.43 21.26 -1.97
CA THR A 155 8.20 22.35 -1.34
C THR A 155 8.84 21.85 -0.05
N GLY A 156 10.08 22.26 0.24
CA GLY A 156 10.80 21.90 1.46
C GLY A 156 11.18 20.43 1.58
N ALA A 157 11.03 19.64 0.49
CA ALA A 157 11.42 18.25 0.50
C ALA A 157 12.95 18.08 0.56
N THR A 158 13.38 17.01 1.25
CA THR A 158 14.77 16.61 1.39
C THR A 158 14.94 15.19 0.90
N LEU A 159 15.95 14.94 0.07
CA LEU A 159 16.37 13.60 -0.33
C LEU A 159 17.28 13.00 0.74
N LEU A 160 17.04 11.76 1.08
CA LEU A 160 17.83 10.97 2.02
C LEU A 160 18.52 9.84 1.25
N VAL A 161 19.83 9.73 1.36
CA VAL A 161 20.63 8.69 0.73
C VAL A 161 21.98 8.52 1.45
N ASP A 162 22.41 7.29 1.73
CA ASP A 162 23.70 6.98 2.38
C ASP A 162 23.96 7.88 3.60
N ALA A 163 22.96 8.03 4.51
CA ALA A 163 22.96 8.90 5.68
C ALA A 163 23.10 10.42 5.38
N ARG A 164 23.15 10.83 4.10
CA ARG A 164 23.16 12.25 3.70
C ARG A 164 21.75 12.79 3.52
N ARG A 165 21.62 14.10 3.77
CA ARG A 165 20.40 14.87 3.54
C ARG A 165 20.68 15.93 2.48
N VAL A 166 19.96 15.86 1.37
CA VAL A 166 20.12 16.78 0.24
C VAL A 166 18.81 17.55 0.06
N PRO A 167 18.76 18.84 0.37
CA PRO A 167 17.55 19.64 0.16
C PRO A 167 17.22 19.74 -1.32
N THR A 168 15.92 19.80 -1.63
CA THR A 168 15.44 20.01 -3.00
C THR A 168 15.10 21.48 -3.22
N ARG A 169 15.16 21.91 -4.48
CA ARG A 169 14.65 23.20 -4.95
C ARG A 169 13.43 22.93 -5.84
N SER A 170 12.27 23.46 -5.47
CA SER A 170 10.99 23.19 -6.17
C SER A 170 10.79 21.72 -6.45
N GLY A 171 11.00 20.87 -5.43
CA GLY A 171 10.85 19.42 -5.54
C GLY A 171 11.90 18.71 -6.40
N ARG A 172 13.03 19.34 -6.75
CA ARG A 172 14.08 18.74 -7.59
C ARG A 172 15.42 18.73 -6.86
N GLY A 173 16.17 17.63 -6.99
CA GLY A 173 17.51 17.52 -6.38
C GLY A 173 18.33 16.40 -7.02
N CYS A 174 19.65 16.53 -6.93
CA CYS A 174 20.60 15.53 -7.39
C CYS A 174 21.50 15.13 -6.21
N VAL A 175 21.65 13.85 -5.97
CA VAL A 175 22.36 13.31 -4.79
C VAL A 175 23.83 12.91 -5.10
N GLY A 176 24.26 13.05 -6.35
CA GLY A 176 25.56 12.58 -6.79
C GLY A 176 25.67 11.05 -6.78
N LYS A 177 26.90 10.53 -6.83
CA LYS A 177 27.16 9.08 -6.77
C LYS A 177 26.74 8.52 -5.42
N HIS A 178 25.97 7.44 -5.40
CA HIS A 178 25.48 6.77 -4.20
C HIS A 178 25.34 5.26 -4.41
N ARG A 179 25.24 4.50 -3.33
CA ARG A 179 25.02 3.05 -3.33
C ARG A 179 23.65 2.67 -2.75
N GLY A 180 23.17 3.42 -1.77
CA GLY A 180 21.91 3.16 -1.08
C GLY A 180 20.67 3.63 -1.84
N LEU A 181 19.53 3.34 -1.26
CA LEU A 181 18.24 3.80 -1.73
C LEU A 181 18.07 5.30 -1.46
N VAL A 182 17.50 6.00 -2.42
CA VAL A 182 17.10 7.40 -2.28
C VAL A 182 15.64 7.48 -1.89
N ARG A 183 15.32 8.27 -0.88
CA ARG A 183 13.97 8.59 -0.45
C ARG A 183 13.79 10.08 -0.25
N ALA A 184 12.54 10.54 -0.25
CA ALA A 184 12.22 11.91 0.08
C ALA A 184 11.40 12.00 1.36
N THR A 185 11.66 13.06 2.14
CA THR A 185 10.88 13.47 3.31
C THR A 185 10.54 14.95 3.21
N ALA A 186 9.40 15.35 3.79
CA ALA A 186 9.04 16.75 4.03
C ALA A 186 8.24 16.84 5.32
N ALA A 187 8.17 18.04 5.90
CA ALA A 187 7.31 18.27 7.05
C ALA A 187 5.83 17.96 6.71
N HIS A 188 5.12 17.34 7.65
CA HIS A 188 3.70 17.02 7.53
C HIS A 188 3.31 16.19 6.31
N ALA A 189 4.26 15.46 5.72
CA ALA A 189 4.01 14.59 4.58
C ALA A 189 4.47 13.16 4.85
N VAL A 190 3.76 12.20 4.29
CA VAL A 190 4.16 10.80 4.30
C VAL A 190 5.37 10.62 3.39
N ARG A 191 6.39 9.88 3.86
CA ARG A 191 7.63 9.63 3.11
C ARG A 191 7.35 9.05 1.72
N SER A 192 8.23 9.34 0.77
CA SER A 192 8.12 8.79 -0.58
C SER A 192 8.42 7.28 -0.65
N ASN A 193 8.13 6.67 -1.80
CA ASN A 193 8.80 5.43 -2.22
C ASN A 193 10.32 5.62 -2.26
N ALA A 194 11.05 4.50 -2.20
CA ALA A 194 12.51 4.48 -2.34
C ALA A 194 12.92 4.03 -3.75
N LEU A 195 13.96 4.65 -4.30
CA LEU A 195 14.56 4.30 -5.59
C LEU A 195 16.06 4.08 -5.43
N ARG A 196 16.60 3.15 -6.20
CA ARG A 196 18.05 2.95 -6.28
C ARG A 196 18.63 3.73 -7.45
#